data_c6cf3760377a1b0da78adcc04b1283ba
#
_entry.id   c6cf3760377a1b0da78adcc04b1283ba
#
_cell.length_a   1.000
_cell.length_b   1.000
_cell.length_c   1.000
_cell.angle_alpha   90.00
_cell.angle_beta   90.00
_cell.angle_gamma   90.00
#
_symmetry.space_group_name_H-M   'P 1'
#
loop_
_entity.id
_entity.type
_entity.pdbx_description
1 polymer ?
#
loop_
_entity_poly.entity_id
_entity_poly.type
_entity_poly.pdbx_seq_one_letter_code
_entity_poly.pdbx_strand_id
1 'polypeptide(L)'
;LHEVRIGQIDAYLVLRGRGLNEQESLFEAMDSIDSSVFECYEALFDPETDDWNQSVQDLYQDRIMGLDVLFSESIQLNANYRGKGIGAQVVRETIATFRTHCGRITCKPFPLQYSNWEDEEHIETRQQPGFEEKRLADFARLARFWTDLGFVRLDDSDFYTYAPELIQQPGPASDIAPSPVVNRVPRGRRRRQFR
;
A
#
# COMPACT_ATOMS: atom_id res chain seq x y z
N LEU A 1 25.88 -13.47 -13.11
CA LEU A 1 25.17 -12.45 -12.33
C LEU A 1 24.58 -13.13 -11.10
N HIS A 2 24.93 -12.65 -9.90
CA HIS A 2 24.34 -13.14 -8.65
C HIS A 2 23.18 -12.21 -8.31
N GLU A 3 21.98 -12.75 -8.21
CA GLU A 3 20.81 -12.02 -7.72
C GLU A 3 20.87 -11.97 -6.19
N VAL A 4 20.69 -10.78 -5.64
CA VAL A 4 20.63 -10.55 -4.19
C VAL A 4 19.24 -10.04 -3.83
N ARG A 5 18.54 -10.73 -2.95
CA ARG A 5 17.26 -10.27 -2.39
C ARG A 5 17.52 -9.13 -1.41
N ILE A 6 17.08 -7.94 -1.75
CA ILE A 6 17.27 -6.72 -0.95
C ILE A 6 16.05 -6.36 -0.11
N GLY A 7 14.89 -6.98 -0.37
CA GLY A 7 13.64 -6.71 0.32
C GLY A 7 12.48 -7.52 -0.20
N GLN A 8 11.26 -7.14 0.24
CA GLN A 8 9.98 -7.75 -0.15
C GLN A 8 8.90 -6.70 -0.22
N ILE A 9 7.94 -6.89 -1.14
CA ILE A 9 6.67 -6.17 -1.19
C ILE A 9 5.58 -7.21 -1.12
N ASP A 10 4.60 -6.99 -0.24
CA ASP A 10 3.36 -7.73 -0.17
C ASP A 10 2.23 -6.78 -0.60
N ALA A 11 1.46 -7.18 -1.59
CA ALA A 11 0.39 -6.36 -2.14
C ALA A 11 -0.74 -7.22 -2.71
N TYR A 12 -1.95 -6.69 -2.65
CA TYR A 12 -3.16 -7.28 -3.22
C TYR A 12 -3.68 -6.43 -4.36
N LEU A 13 -4.00 -7.07 -5.46
CA LEU A 13 -4.70 -6.43 -6.57
C LEU A 13 -6.18 -6.80 -6.47
N VAL A 14 -7.00 -5.81 -6.13
CA VAL A 14 -8.46 -5.95 -6.02
C VAL A 14 -9.07 -5.61 -7.37
N LEU A 15 -9.60 -6.63 -8.07
CA LEU A 15 -10.21 -6.51 -9.39
C LEU A 15 -11.70 -6.16 -9.24
N ARG A 16 -12.00 -4.94 -8.78
CA ARG A 16 -13.37 -4.48 -8.55
C ARG A 16 -14.20 -4.49 -9.83
N GLY A 17 -13.62 -4.10 -10.96
CA GLY A 17 -14.30 -4.10 -12.24
C GLY A 17 -14.76 -5.50 -12.65
N ARG A 18 -14.00 -6.54 -12.28
CA ARG A 18 -14.39 -7.93 -12.49
C ARG A 18 -15.51 -8.37 -11.55
N GLY A 19 -15.38 -8.08 -10.25
CA GLY A 19 -16.39 -8.42 -9.25
C GLY A 19 -17.77 -7.85 -9.59
N LEU A 20 -17.83 -6.59 -10.01
CA LEU A 20 -19.06 -5.95 -10.46
C LEU A 20 -19.71 -6.67 -11.65
N ASN A 21 -18.91 -7.15 -12.61
CA ASN A 21 -19.44 -7.89 -13.77
C ASN A 21 -19.94 -9.30 -13.40
N GLU A 22 -19.30 -9.93 -12.42
CA GLU A 22 -19.63 -11.28 -11.94
C GLU A 22 -20.66 -11.25 -10.80
N GLN A 23 -21.12 -10.07 -10.37
CA GLN A 23 -22.04 -9.83 -9.26
C GLN A 23 -21.53 -10.42 -7.93
N GLU A 24 -20.22 -10.44 -7.77
CA GLU A 24 -19.57 -10.85 -6.53
C GLU A 24 -19.53 -9.68 -5.53
N SER A 25 -19.81 -9.96 -4.26
CA SER A 25 -19.67 -8.97 -3.19
C SER A 25 -18.20 -8.65 -2.97
N LEU A 26 -17.86 -7.37 -3.09
CA LEU A 26 -16.50 -6.89 -2.81
C LEU A 26 -16.17 -7.04 -1.32
N PHE A 27 -17.17 -6.80 -0.45
CA PHE A 27 -17.07 -7.01 0.99
C PHE A 27 -16.64 -8.46 1.30
N GLU A 28 -17.40 -9.46 0.83
CA GLU A 28 -17.10 -10.88 1.09
C GLU A 28 -15.74 -11.29 0.52
N ALA A 29 -15.40 -10.79 -0.65
CA ALA A 29 -14.12 -11.08 -1.30
C ALA A 29 -12.93 -10.56 -0.47
N MET A 30 -13.00 -9.34 0.06
CA MET A 30 -11.91 -8.72 0.82
C MET A 30 -11.86 -9.22 2.25
N ASP A 31 -13.00 -9.47 2.92
CA ASP A 31 -13.07 -10.06 4.27
C ASP A 31 -12.50 -11.48 4.32
N SER A 32 -12.65 -12.24 3.24
CA SER A 32 -12.14 -13.62 3.17
C SER A 32 -10.62 -13.76 3.10
N ILE A 33 -9.89 -12.68 2.87
CA ILE A 33 -8.42 -12.70 2.71
C ILE A 33 -7.73 -12.57 4.06
N ASP A 34 -7.79 -11.41 4.66
CA ASP A 34 -7.28 -11.12 6.00
C ASP A 34 -7.81 -9.76 6.51
N SER A 35 -7.54 -9.47 7.79
CA SER A 35 -8.03 -8.26 8.44
C SER A 35 -7.48 -6.97 7.82
N SER A 36 -6.27 -6.97 7.29
CA SER A 36 -5.67 -5.76 6.70
C SER A 36 -6.33 -5.40 5.37
N VAL A 37 -6.70 -6.42 4.60
CA VAL A 37 -7.47 -6.25 3.35
C VAL A 37 -8.89 -5.78 3.64
N PHE A 38 -9.51 -6.31 4.70
CA PHE A 38 -10.81 -5.86 5.15
C PHE A 38 -10.80 -4.41 5.65
N GLU A 39 -9.81 -4.02 6.45
CA GLU A 39 -9.63 -2.61 6.85
C GLU A 39 -9.45 -1.68 5.64
N CYS A 40 -8.78 -2.16 4.59
CA CYS A 40 -8.65 -1.42 3.33
C CYS A 40 -10.01 -1.24 2.64
N TYR A 41 -10.88 -2.27 2.68
CA TYR A 41 -12.25 -2.16 2.19
C TYR A 41 -13.01 -1.06 2.95
N GLU A 42 -13.04 -1.12 4.27
CA GLU A 42 -13.74 -0.12 5.11
C GLU A 42 -13.22 1.31 4.88
N ALA A 43 -11.93 1.47 4.62
CA ALA A 43 -11.34 2.78 4.36
C ALA A 43 -11.70 3.36 2.98
N LEU A 44 -12.02 2.53 2.00
CA LEU A 44 -12.20 2.95 0.61
C LEU A 44 -13.65 2.91 0.14
N PHE A 45 -14.46 1.97 0.66
CA PHE A 45 -15.76 1.65 0.09
C PHE A 45 -16.89 1.88 1.08
N ASP A 46 -18.07 2.12 0.53
CA ASP A 46 -19.32 2.16 1.27
C ASP A 46 -19.87 0.73 1.40
N PRO A 47 -20.13 0.23 2.62
CA PRO A 47 -20.54 -1.15 2.84
C PRO A 47 -21.96 -1.48 2.36
N GLU A 48 -22.80 -0.48 2.08
CA GLU A 48 -24.14 -0.70 1.57
C GLU A 48 -24.20 -0.84 0.04
N THR A 49 -23.22 -0.22 -0.65
CA THR A 49 -23.26 -0.10 -2.12
C THR A 49 -22.06 -0.73 -2.82
N ASP A 50 -21.01 -1.09 -2.11
CA ASP A 50 -19.69 -1.47 -2.65
C ASP A 50 -19.08 -0.36 -3.55
N ASP A 51 -19.57 0.87 -3.46
CA ASP A 51 -19.01 2.02 -4.17
C ASP A 51 -17.96 2.74 -3.34
N TRP A 52 -17.24 3.67 -3.97
CA TRP A 52 -16.30 4.52 -3.24
C TRP A 52 -17.02 5.29 -2.15
N ASN A 53 -16.48 5.27 -0.94
CA ASN A 53 -17.04 6.05 0.16
C ASN A 53 -16.90 7.56 -0.06
N GLN A 54 -17.61 8.36 0.75
CA GLN A 54 -17.66 9.81 0.59
C GLN A 54 -16.28 10.46 0.69
N SER A 55 -15.39 9.99 1.58
CA SER A 55 -14.04 10.55 1.74
C SER A 55 -13.20 10.39 0.46
N VAL A 56 -13.32 9.24 -0.21
CA VAL A 56 -12.65 9.01 -1.49
C VAL A 56 -13.26 9.86 -2.59
N GLN A 57 -14.59 9.98 -2.63
CA GLN A 57 -15.31 10.79 -3.62
C GLN A 57 -14.95 12.29 -3.47
N ASP A 58 -14.95 12.81 -2.26
CA ASP A 58 -14.62 14.21 -1.97
C ASP A 58 -13.17 14.55 -2.35
N LEU A 59 -12.25 13.63 -2.08
CA LEU A 59 -10.83 13.80 -2.41
C LEU A 59 -10.58 13.87 -3.92
N TYR A 60 -11.34 13.13 -4.71
CA TYR A 60 -11.09 12.98 -6.14
C TYR A 60 -12.15 13.58 -7.07
N GLN A 61 -13.26 14.13 -6.54
CA GLN A 61 -14.26 14.92 -7.28
C GLN A 61 -14.66 14.29 -8.61
N ASP A 62 -15.24 13.10 -8.62
CA ASP A 62 -15.71 12.37 -9.80
C ASP A 62 -14.62 12.01 -10.86
N ARG A 63 -13.35 12.23 -10.56
CA ARG A 63 -12.23 11.87 -11.45
C ARG A 63 -11.72 10.46 -11.24
N ILE A 64 -12.58 9.57 -10.76
CA ILE A 64 -12.22 8.17 -10.55
C ILE A 64 -12.43 7.42 -11.87
N MET A 65 -11.36 7.24 -12.63
CA MET A 65 -11.42 6.60 -13.95
C MET A 65 -11.22 5.08 -13.90
N GLY A 66 -10.48 4.56 -12.92
CA GLY A 66 -10.21 3.14 -12.77
C GLY A 66 -10.98 2.54 -11.60
N LEU A 67 -11.44 1.30 -11.76
CA LEU A 67 -12.19 0.58 -10.72
C LEU A 67 -11.28 -0.22 -9.79
N ASP A 68 -10.19 -0.76 -10.31
CA ASP A 68 -9.33 -1.70 -9.57
C ASP A 68 -8.40 -0.95 -8.60
N VAL A 69 -8.07 -1.62 -7.50
CA VAL A 69 -7.23 -1.09 -6.42
C VAL A 69 -6.03 -1.97 -6.21
N LEU A 70 -4.83 -1.37 -6.15
CA LEU A 70 -3.65 -2.02 -5.62
C LEU A 70 -3.51 -1.64 -4.14
N PHE A 71 -3.72 -2.58 -3.24
CA PHE A 71 -3.41 -2.41 -1.82
C PHE A 71 -2.00 -2.90 -1.54
N SER A 72 -1.09 -1.97 -1.21
CA SER A 72 0.27 -2.28 -0.76
C SER A 72 0.25 -2.50 0.74
N GLU A 73 0.22 -3.75 1.16
CA GLU A 73 0.17 -4.14 2.56
C GLU A 73 1.50 -3.86 3.27
N SER A 74 2.61 -4.33 2.70
CA SER A 74 3.91 -4.12 3.29
C SER A 74 5.02 -3.87 2.25
N ILE A 75 6.00 -3.05 2.64
CA ILE A 75 7.27 -2.86 1.91
C ILE A 75 8.40 -2.98 2.90
N GLN A 76 9.20 -4.03 2.78
CA GLN A 76 10.30 -4.33 3.67
C GLN A 76 11.62 -4.30 2.92
N LEU A 77 12.60 -3.56 3.43
CA LEU A 77 13.98 -3.58 2.95
C LEU A 77 14.91 -4.16 4.02
N ASN A 78 15.84 -4.97 3.59
CA ASN A 78 16.93 -5.43 4.46
C ASN A 78 17.70 -4.22 5.00
N ALA A 79 18.14 -4.28 6.26
CA ALA A 79 18.72 -3.14 6.98
C ALA A 79 19.84 -2.42 6.20
N ASN A 80 20.72 -3.17 5.53
CA ASN A 80 21.82 -2.64 4.74
C ASN A 80 21.41 -1.81 3.53
N TYR A 81 20.13 -1.85 3.13
CA TYR A 81 19.58 -1.14 1.97
C TYR A 81 18.65 0.01 2.36
N ARG A 82 18.41 0.21 3.65
CA ARG A 82 17.59 1.32 4.17
C ARG A 82 18.34 2.65 4.10
N GLY A 83 17.60 3.76 4.08
CA GLY A 83 18.16 5.10 4.09
C GLY A 83 18.89 5.53 2.80
N LYS A 84 18.80 4.74 1.73
CA LYS A 84 19.50 4.98 0.44
C LYS A 84 18.56 5.36 -0.71
N GLY A 85 17.31 5.75 -0.39
CA GLY A 85 16.31 6.09 -1.41
C GLY A 85 15.65 4.90 -2.11
N ILE A 86 16.12 3.66 -1.85
CA ILE A 86 15.63 2.44 -2.53
C ILE A 86 14.14 2.23 -2.30
N GLY A 87 13.61 2.49 -1.08
CA GLY A 87 12.18 2.37 -0.79
C GLY A 87 11.34 3.28 -1.68
N ALA A 88 11.77 4.52 -1.88
CA ALA A 88 11.07 5.46 -2.76
C ALA A 88 11.12 5.01 -4.23
N GLN A 89 12.24 4.47 -4.67
CA GLN A 89 12.36 3.91 -6.03
C GLN A 89 11.42 2.72 -6.21
N VAL A 90 11.38 1.80 -5.25
CA VAL A 90 10.48 0.64 -5.26
C VAL A 90 9.02 1.07 -5.38
N VAL A 91 8.58 2.05 -4.58
CA VAL A 91 7.20 2.58 -4.67
C VAL A 91 6.93 3.19 -6.03
N ARG A 92 7.85 4.00 -6.58
CA ARG A 92 7.68 4.61 -7.92
C ARG A 92 7.58 3.55 -9.02
N GLU A 93 8.39 2.50 -8.96
CA GLU A 93 8.33 1.39 -9.93
C GLU A 93 7.01 0.60 -9.79
N THR A 94 6.52 0.42 -8.56
CA THR A 94 5.20 -0.18 -8.32
C THR A 94 4.11 0.68 -8.94
N ILE A 95 4.12 1.99 -8.70
CA ILE A 95 3.18 2.93 -9.32
C ILE A 95 3.26 2.84 -10.85
N ALA A 96 4.47 2.91 -11.42
CA ALA A 96 4.67 2.86 -12.86
C ALA A 96 4.16 1.56 -13.49
N THR A 97 4.29 0.44 -12.78
CA THR A 97 3.84 -0.88 -13.23
C THR A 97 2.31 -1.00 -13.24
N PHE A 98 1.64 -0.47 -12.21
CA PHE A 98 0.21 -0.67 -12.02
C PHE A 98 -0.67 0.51 -12.45
N ARG A 99 -0.10 1.67 -12.76
CA ARG A 99 -0.85 2.91 -13.07
C ARG A 99 -1.86 2.80 -14.21
N THR A 100 -1.64 1.86 -15.15
CA THR A 100 -2.55 1.65 -16.28
C THR A 100 -3.65 0.63 -15.98
N HIS A 101 -3.60 -0.04 -14.84
CA HIS A 101 -4.51 -1.11 -14.46
C HIS A 101 -5.33 -0.77 -13.22
N CYS A 102 -4.83 0.12 -12.37
CA CYS A 102 -5.50 0.49 -11.12
C CYS A 102 -5.91 1.94 -11.12
N GLY A 103 -7.16 2.20 -10.73
CA GLY A 103 -7.63 3.55 -10.44
C GLY A 103 -7.04 4.11 -9.16
N ARG A 104 -6.65 3.24 -8.24
CA ARG A 104 -6.07 3.61 -6.95
C ARG A 104 -4.94 2.69 -6.54
N ILE A 105 -3.94 3.28 -5.88
CA ILE A 105 -2.91 2.56 -5.14
C ILE A 105 -3.02 3.02 -3.69
N THR A 106 -3.23 2.10 -2.77
CA THR A 106 -3.53 2.40 -1.37
C THR A 106 -2.57 1.67 -0.46
N CYS A 107 -2.22 2.27 0.68
CA CYS A 107 -1.42 1.65 1.72
C CYS A 107 -1.87 2.14 3.11
N LYS A 108 -1.57 1.35 4.15
CA LYS A 108 -1.66 1.75 5.55
C LYS A 108 -0.25 1.87 6.10
N PRO A 109 0.33 3.09 6.16
CA PRO A 109 1.69 3.28 6.63
C PRO A 109 1.85 2.85 8.08
N PHE A 110 2.56 1.77 8.32
CA PHE A 110 2.86 1.29 9.66
C PHE A 110 4.36 0.95 9.78
N PRO A 111 5.08 1.49 10.78
CA PRO A 111 6.47 1.15 10.99
C PRO A 111 6.60 -0.27 11.51
N LEU A 112 6.99 -1.21 10.63
CA LEU A 112 6.95 -2.66 10.88
C LEU A 112 7.74 -3.13 12.11
N GLN A 113 8.67 -2.31 12.63
CA GLN A 113 9.35 -2.60 13.88
C GLN A 113 8.41 -2.58 15.10
N TYR A 114 7.17 -2.13 14.93
CA TYR A 114 6.15 -2.09 15.99
C TYR A 114 5.00 -3.09 15.76
N SER A 115 5.09 -3.98 14.76
CA SER A 115 4.00 -4.88 14.39
C SER A 115 3.63 -5.89 15.50
N ASN A 116 4.58 -6.32 16.32
CA ASN A 116 4.36 -7.33 17.37
C ASN A 116 4.48 -6.74 18.78
N TRP A 117 4.22 -5.42 18.92
CA TRP A 117 4.45 -4.72 20.19
C TRP A 117 3.43 -5.01 21.28
N GLU A 118 2.34 -5.69 20.94
CA GLU A 118 1.35 -6.14 21.93
C GLU A 118 1.82 -7.39 22.69
N ASP A 119 2.83 -8.08 22.17
CA ASP A 119 3.38 -9.27 22.79
C ASP A 119 4.05 -8.95 24.15
N GLU A 120 3.91 -9.89 25.10
CA GLU A 120 4.41 -9.74 26.49
C GLU A 120 5.91 -9.42 26.53
N GLU A 121 6.71 -9.99 25.63
CA GLU A 121 8.17 -9.76 25.56
C GLU A 121 8.56 -8.31 25.26
N HIS A 122 7.63 -7.48 24.79
CA HIS A 122 7.88 -6.07 24.49
C HIS A 122 7.40 -5.09 25.57
N ILE A 123 6.77 -5.58 26.65
CA ILE A 123 6.21 -4.74 27.72
C ILE A 123 7.29 -3.84 28.35
N GLU A 124 8.46 -4.40 28.69
CA GLU A 124 9.55 -3.64 29.30
C GLU A 124 10.05 -2.54 28.38
N THR A 125 10.14 -2.81 27.08
CA THR A 125 10.59 -1.81 26.09
C THR A 125 9.57 -0.69 25.91
N ARG A 126 8.28 -0.99 25.96
CA ARG A 126 7.20 0.03 25.91
C ARG A 126 7.22 0.98 27.10
N GLN A 127 7.70 0.51 28.25
CA GLN A 127 7.79 1.29 29.49
C GLN A 127 9.07 2.14 29.56
N GLN A 128 10.00 2.01 28.61
CA GLN A 128 11.22 2.80 28.61
C GLN A 128 10.91 4.29 28.34
N PRO A 129 11.58 5.21 29.07
CA PRO A 129 11.47 6.64 28.80
C PRO A 129 11.80 6.96 27.34
N GLY A 130 10.98 7.77 26.69
CA GLY A 130 11.19 8.18 25.30
C GLY A 130 10.71 7.17 24.24
N PHE A 131 10.17 6.00 24.64
CA PHE A 131 9.66 5.04 23.68
C PHE A 131 8.52 5.62 22.84
N GLU A 132 7.53 6.23 23.48
CA GLU A 132 6.36 6.77 22.79
C GLU A 132 6.75 7.95 21.88
N GLU A 133 7.65 8.80 22.31
CA GLU A 133 8.19 9.90 21.49
C GLU A 133 8.86 9.37 20.22
N LYS A 134 9.69 8.32 20.36
CA LYS A 134 10.34 7.68 19.24
C LYS A 134 9.32 7.02 18.29
N ARG A 135 8.34 6.34 18.85
CA ARG A 135 7.27 5.70 18.08
C ARG A 135 6.54 6.74 17.23
N LEU A 136 6.08 7.83 17.84
CA LEU A 136 5.39 8.92 17.14
C LEU A 136 6.28 9.56 16.06
N ALA A 137 7.57 9.75 16.33
CA ALA A 137 8.50 10.27 15.31
C ALA A 137 8.67 9.32 14.11
N ASP A 138 8.69 8.00 14.35
CA ASP A 138 8.77 6.99 13.29
C ASP A 138 7.50 6.97 12.45
N PHE A 139 6.31 7.07 13.05
CA PHE A 139 5.05 7.23 12.33
C PHE A 139 5.03 8.51 11.48
N ALA A 140 5.41 9.65 12.07
CA ALA A 140 5.46 10.92 11.36
C ALA A 140 6.45 10.90 10.17
N ARG A 141 7.59 10.24 10.34
CA ARG A 141 8.57 10.05 9.26
C ARG A 141 8.01 9.19 8.13
N LEU A 142 7.31 8.12 8.46
CA LEU A 142 6.72 7.24 7.47
C LEU A 142 5.55 7.92 6.74
N ALA A 143 4.70 8.65 7.45
CA ALA A 143 3.64 9.46 6.86
C ALA A 143 4.20 10.47 5.86
N ARG A 144 5.27 11.20 6.22
CA ARG A 144 5.95 12.13 5.32
C ARG A 144 6.52 11.42 4.08
N PHE A 145 7.12 10.24 4.25
CA PHE A 145 7.65 9.46 3.13
C PHE A 145 6.57 9.17 2.07
N TRP A 146 5.38 8.77 2.48
CA TRP A 146 4.28 8.50 1.56
C TRP A 146 3.71 9.79 0.94
N THR A 147 3.58 10.85 1.73
CA THR A 147 3.14 12.16 1.22
C THR A 147 4.11 12.74 0.19
N ASP A 148 5.42 12.59 0.41
CA ASP A 148 6.47 13.05 -0.53
C ASP A 148 6.43 12.24 -1.86
N LEU A 149 5.83 11.05 -1.85
CA LEU A 149 5.59 10.25 -3.05
C LEU A 149 4.25 10.55 -3.74
N GLY A 150 3.48 11.52 -3.21
CA GLY A 150 2.21 11.97 -3.78
C GLY A 150 0.98 11.25 -3.24
N PHE A 151 1.14 10.41 -2.21
CA PHE A 151 -0.01 9.83 -1.52
C PHE A 151 -0.70 10.86 -0.63
N VAL A 152 -2.01 10.79 -0.57
CA VAL A 152 -2.86 11.63 0.27
C VAL A 152 -3.51 10.76 1.33
N ARG A 153 -3.50 11.21 2.58
CA ARG A 153 -4.21 10.52 3.67
C ARG A 153 -5.71 10.66 3.45
N LEU A 154 -6.43 9.57 3.63
CA LEU A 154 -7.89 9.59 3.69
C LEU A 154 -8.32 10.14 5.06
N ASP A 155 -9.28 11.04 5.04
CA ASP A 155 -9.81 11.64 6.26
C ASP A 155 -10.32 10.55 7.22
N ASP A 156 -10.06 10.75 8.52
CA ASP A 156 -10.46 9.86 9.62
C ASP A 156 -9.93 8.42 9.54
N SER A 157 -8.98 8.13 8.66
CA SER A 157 -8.35 6.81 8.55
C SER A 157 -6.83 6.87 8.61
N ASP A 158 -6.19 5.71 8.81
CA ASP A 158 -4.73 5.56 8.71
C ASP A 158 -4.28 5.19 7.29
N PHE A 159 -5.20 5.16 6.34
CA PHE A 159 -4.91 4.83 4.96
C PHE A 159 -4.47 6.03 4.15
N TYR A 160 -3.57 5.77 3.21
CA TYR A 160 -3.08 6.73 2.22
C TYR A 160 -3.38 6.20 0.83
N THR A 161 -3.83 7.08 -0.05
CA THR A 161 -4.20 6.71 -1.41
C THR A 161 -3.48 7.58 -2.43
N TYR A 162 -3.19 7.01 -3.58
CA TYR A 162 -2.59 7.63 -4.73
C TYR A 162 -3.44 7.36 -5.98
N ALA A 163 -3.75 8.40 -6.74
CA ALA A 163 -4.50 8.30 -7.99
C ALA A 163 -3.55 8.48 -9.19
N PRO A 164 -3.19 7.42 -9.89
CA PRO A 164 -2.23 7.49 -10.99
C PRO A 164 -2.63 8.43 -12.12
N GLU A 165 -3.94 8.59 -12.34
CA GLU A 165 -4.49 9.33 -13.48
C GLU A 165 -4.47 10.85 -13.29
N LEU A 166 -4.42 11.33 -12.04
CA LEU A 166 -4.45 12.75 -11.76
C LEU A 166 -3.10 13.47 -11.94
N ILE A 167 -2.02 12.71 -12.12
CA ILE A 167 -0.67 13.25 -12.25
C ILE A 167 -0.19 13.14 -13.70
N GLN A 168 -1.02 13.53 -14.65
CA GLN A 168 -0.59 13.83 -16.02
C GLN A 168 -0.28 15.34 -16.18
N GLN A 169 0.51 15.91 -15.27
CA GLN A 169 1.29 17.08 -15.60
C GLN A 169 2.76 16.66 -15.65
N PRO A 170 3.44 16.78 -16.79
CA PRO A 170 4.86 16.49 -16.85
C PRO A 170 5.61 17.51 -16.00
N GLY A 171 6.04 17.07 -14.83
CA GLY A 171 7.15 17.73 -14.16
C GLY A 171 8.39 17.64 -15.08
N PRO A 172 9.34 18.57 -15.00
CA PRO A 172 10.50 18.58 -15.89
C PRO A 172 11.24 17.25 -15.80
N ALA A 173 11.47 16.66 -16.97
CA ALA A 173 12.17 15.41 -17.14
C ALA A 173 13.53 15.46 -16.43
N SER A 174 13.69 14.72 -15.36
CA SER A 174 15.01 14.36 -14.87
C SER A 174 15.49 13.17 -15.71
N ASP A 175 16.49 13.42 -16.55
CA ASP A 175 17.20 12.43 -17.33
C ASP A 175 17.84 11.37 -16.41
N ILE A 176 17.11 10.29 -16.16
CA ILE A 176 17.67 9.06 -15.62
C ILE A 176 17.35 7.97 -16.62
N ALA A 177 18.40 7.48 -17.28
CA ALA A 177 18.34 6.40 -18.23
C ALA A 177 17.69 5.15 -17.60
N PRO A 178 16.80 4.44 -18.30
CA PRO A 178 16.13 3.26 -17.76
C PRO A 178 17.15 2.11 -17.62
N SER A 179 17.32 1.65 -16.38
CA SER A 179 17.99 0.37 -16.13
C SER A 179 17.07 -0.78 -16.54
N PRO A 180 17.60 -1.89 -17.08
CA PRO A 180 16.78 -2.98 -17.59
C PRO A 180 15.99 -3.67 -16.48
N VAL A 181 14.66 -3.64 -16.60
CA VAL A 181 13.72 -4.29 -15.71
C VAL A 181 13.71 -5.79 -16.00
N VAL A 182 14.06 -6.60 -15.00
CA VAL A 182 13.91 -8.05 -15.07
C VAL A 182 12.50 -8.45 -14.63
N ASN A 183 11.65 -8.70 -15.62
CA ASN A 183 10.31 -9.25 -15.38
C ASN A 183 10.39 -10.74 -15.00
N ARG A 184 10.27 -11.06 -13.71
CA ARG A 184 9.77 -12.36 -13.26
C ARG A 184 9.03 -12.21 -11.94
N VAL A 185 7.71 -12.25 -12.01
CA VAL A 185 6.83 -12.44 -10.85
C VAL A 185 6.96 -13.90 -10.41
N PRO A 186 7.38 -14.23 -9.19
CA PRO A 186 7.38 -15.60 -8.69
C PRO A 186 5.92 -16.08 -8.54
N ARG A 187 5.59 -17.19 -9.20
CA ARG A 187 4.30 -17.86 -8.99
C ARG A 187 4.23 -18.36 -7.55
N GLY A 188 3.39 -17.73 -6.75
CA GLY A 188 3.09 -18.13 -5.38
C GLY A 188 2.56 -19.56 -5.34
N ARG A 189 3.20 -20.40 -4.53
CA ARG A 189 2.71 -21.75 -4.21
C ARG A 189 1.43 -21.62 -3.39
N ARG A 190 0.29 -21.98 -3.97
CA ARG A 190 -0.95 -22.24 -3.25
C ARG A 190 -0.70 -23.31 -2.18
N ARG A 191 -0.66 -22.96 -0.93
CA ARG A 191 -0.85 -23.94 0.16
C ARG A 191 -2.34 -24.19 0.29
N ARG A 192 -2.80 -25.29 -0.33
CA ARG A 192 -4.04 -25.93 0.09
C ARG A 192 -3.73 -26.69 1.39
N GLN A 193 -4.33 -26.31 2.47
CA GLN A 193 -4.60 -27.20 3.58
C GLN A 193 -6.09 -27.25 3.79
N PHE A 194 -6.68 -28.33 3.30
CA PHE A 194 -7.98 -28.79 3.76
C PHE A 194 -7.74 -29.65 5.00
N ARG A 195 -8.42 -29.32 6.09
CA ARG A 195 -9.12 -30.28 6.95
C ARG A 195 -10.23 -29.56 7.70
#